data_5935b5eed55e6101dfb8ce683812e127
#
_entry.id   5935b5eed55e6101dfb8ce683812e127
#
_cell.length_a   1.000
_cell.length_b   1.000
_cell.length_c   1.000
_cell.angle_alpha   90.00
_cell.angle_beta   90.00
_cell.angle_gamma   90.00
#
_symmetry.space_group_name_H-M   'P 1'
#
loop_
_entity.id
_entity.type
_entity.pdbx_description
1 polymer ?
#
loop_
_entity_poly.entity_id
_entity_poly.type
_entity_poly.pdbx_seq_one_letter_code
_entity_poly.pdbx_strand_id
1 'polypeptide(L)'
;LFGCAKTSDIGAEGKNVAIITKGSDSDFWDDMKSGALAAANEFNINVTVEGPESEEDCDTQNEMIENAVSRNVDVIILSAIDYEKNAPSVQNAIDNGIKVITVDSDVNVKGKELFIGTDNISAGEKAAKQAVELCKGQKSINIGIVNYSENTENGKQRLKGFTDYIGKIENAKIVDTVNIESNTQNAT
;
A
#
# COMPACT_ATOMS: atom_id res chain seq x y z
N LEU A 1 -56.22 25.53 -6.99
CA LEU A 1 -55.42 24.30 -6.92
C LEU A 1 -53.95 24.70 -7.02
N PHE A 2 -53.28 24.88 -5.87
CA PHE A 2 -51.84 25.10 -5.80
C PHE A 2 -51.16 23.73 -5.63
N GLY A 3 -50.48 23.26 -6.67
CA GLY A 3 -49.60 22.10 -6.61
C GLY A 3 -48.28 22.48 -5.94
N CYS A 4 -48.07 22.04 -4.70
CA CYS A 4 -46.74 22.02 -4.10
C CYS A 4 -45.87 21.00 -4.86
N ALA A 5 -45.01 21.47 -5.72
CA ALA A 5 -43.88 20.67 -6.17
C ALA A 5 -42.97 20.43 -4.96
N LYS A 6 -42.85 19.18 -4.51
CA LYS A 6 -41.78 18.75 -3.62
C LYS A 6 -40.47 18.91 -4.38
N THR A 7 -39.73 19.94 -4.07
CA THR A 7 -38.27 19.97 -4.35
C THR A 7 -37.68 18.83 -3.53
N SER A 8 -37.34 17.74 -4.20
CA SER A 8 -36.43 16.75 -3.64
C SER A 8 -35.08 17.45 -3.45
N ASP A 9 -34.79 17.78 -2.20
CA ASP A 9 -33.42 18.11 -1.79
C ASP A 9 -32.53 16.90 -2.14
N ILE A 10 -31.90 16.98 -3.29
CA ILE A 10 -30.76 16.13 -3.61
C ILE A 10 -29.56 16.87 -3.02
N GLY A 11 -29.51 16.99 -1.71
CA GLY A 11 -28.29 17.14 -0.97
C GLY A 11 -27.56 15.80 -1.05
N ALA A 12 -26.80 15.58 -2.11
CA ALA A 12 -25.77 14.55 -2.08
C ALA A 12 -24.74 15.06 -1.05
N GLU A 13 -24.90 14.67 0.22
CA GLU A 13 -23.79 14.76 1.16
C GLU A 13 -22.64 14.02 0.49
N GLY A 14 -21.53 14.75 0.22
CA GLY A 14 -20.36 14.17 -0.41
C GLY A 14 -19.86 13.01 0.45
N LYS A 15 -19.46 11.91 -0.21
CA LYS A 15 -18.89 10.77 0.50
C LYS A 15 -17.67 11.19 1.32
N ASN A 16 -17.53 10.62 2.52
CA ASN A 16 -16.39 10.86 3.39
C ASN A 16 -15.37 9.72 3.18
N VAL A 17 -14.17 10.08 2.74
CA VAL A 17 -13.09 9.15 2.44
C VAL A 17 -11.88 9.45 3.31
N ALA A 18 -11.41 8.47 4.05
CA ALA A 18 -10.15 8.54 4.77
C ALA A 18 -9.07 7.82 3.95
N ILE A 19 -8.00 8.53 3.61
CA ILE A 19 -6.80 7.97 2.98
C ILE A 19 -5.73 7.88 4.05
N ILE A 20 -5.25 6.66 4.31
CA ILE A 20 -4.25 6.38 5.34
C ILE A 20 -3.03 5.78 4.66
N THR A 21 -1.94 6.54 4.66
CA THR A 21 -0.68 6.19 4.03
C THR A 21 0.26 5.47 4.99
N LYS A 22 1.36 4.88 4.50
CA LYS A 22 2.39 4.31 5.38
C LYS A 22 3.22 5.38 6.08
N GLY A 23 3.33 6.55 5.49
CA GLY A 23 4.08 7.68 6.05
C GLY A 23 3.50 9.00 5.59
N SER A 24 3.95 10.08 6.23
CA SER A 24 3.50 11.45 5.96
C SER A 24 4.55 12.32 5.29
N ASP A 25 5.81 11.89 5.23
CA ASP A 25 6.96 12.72 4.86
C ASP A 25 7.78 12.09 3.72
N SER A 26 7.25 12.16 2.51
CA SER A 26 8.01 11.85 1.29
C SER A 26 7.31 12.41 0.05
N ASP A 27 8.08 12.69 -0.99
CA ASP A 27 7.56 13.13 -2.30
C ASP A 27 6.52 12.13 -2.86
N PHE A 28 6.70 10.84 -2.60
CA PHE A 28 5.77 9.80 -3.04
C PHE A 28 4.37 9.96 -2.41
N TRP A 29 4.32 10.20 -1.09
CA TRP A 29 3.05 10.40 -0.39
C TRP A 29 2.43 11.76 -0.70
N ASP A 30 3.24 12.79 -0.94
CA ASP A 30 2.77 14.11 -1.37
C ASP A 30 2.16 14.07 -2.77
N ASP A 31 2.73 13.32 -3.71
CA ASP A 31 2.17 13.11 -5.04
C ASP A 31 0.82 12.36 -4.96
N MET A 32 0.74 11.32 -4.13
CA MET A 32 -0.52 10.59 -3.90
C MET A 32 -1.59 11.48 -3.30
N LYS A 33 -1.25 12.29 -2.29
CA LYS A 33 -2.13 13.29 -1.67
C LYS A 33 -2.64 14.30 -2.67
N SER A 34 -1.74 14.82 -3.53
CA SER A 34 -2.11 15.78 -4.58
C SER A 34 -3.11 15.19 -5.57
N GLY A 35 -2.91 13.95 -5.99
CA GLY A 35 -3.86 13.23 -6.84
C GLY A 35 -5.21 12.98 -6.15
N ALA A 36 -5.18 12.61 -4.87
CA ALA A 36 -6.39 12.40 -4.08
C ALA A 36 -7.22 13.69 -3.92
N LEU A 37 -6.58 14.83 -3.66
CA LEU A 37 -7.26 16.12 -3.55
C LEU A 37 -7.83 16.60 -4.89
N ALA A 38 -7.14 16.33 -5.99
CA ALA A 38 -7.67 16.62 -7.33
C ALA A 38 -8.94 15.80 -7.61
N ALA A 39 -8.92 14.49 -7.32
CA ALA A 39 -10.09 13.63 -7.45
C ALA A 39 -11.23 14.05 -6.51
N ALA A 40 -10.91 14.46 -5.27
CA ALA A 40 -11.90 14.97 -4.32
C ALA A 40 -12.67 16.16 -4.87
N ASN A 41 -11.96 17.10 -5.49
CA ASN A 41 -12.59 18.28 -6.13
C ASN A 41 -13.43 17.87 -7.35
N GLU A 42 -12.93 16.95 -8.20
CA GLU A 42 -13.63 16.50 -9.41
C GLU A 42 -14.94 15.78 -9.09
N PHE A 43 -14.92 14.91 -8.08
CA PHE A 43 -16.06 14.06 -7.74
C PHE A 43 -16.91 14.56 -6.58
N ASN A 44 -16.61 15.77 -6.04
CA ASN A 44 -17.31 16.37 -4.90
C ASN A 44 -17.39 15.42 -3.69
N ILE A 45 -16.24 14.88 -3.27
CA ILE A 45 -16.09 14.02 -2.09
C ILE A 45 -15.24 14.70 -1.03
N ASN A 46 -15.52 14.38 0.24
CA ASN A 46 -14.72 14.85 1.37
C ASN A 46 -13.57 13.87 1.59
N VAL A 47 -12.33 14.33 1.51
CA VAL A 47 -11.13 13.51 1.69
C VAL A 47 -10.30 14.02 2.85
N THR A 48 -9.91 13.11 3.75
CA THR A 48 -8.80 13.31 4.68
C THR A 48 -7.63 12.45 4.24
N VAL A 49 -6.40 12.97 4.33
CA VAL A 49 -5.17 12.23 4.05
C VAL A 49 -4.26 12.34 5.25
N GLU A 50 -3.93 11.22 5.84
CA GLU A 50 -3.09 11.11 7.03
C GLU A 50 -2.17 9.90 6.94
N GLY A 51 -1.07 9.94 7.67
CA GLY A 51 -0.12 8.83 7.80
C GLY A 51 0.79 9.08 8.99
N PRO A 52 1.37 8.03 9.59
CA PRO A 52 2.32 8.18 10.68
C PRO A 52 3.60 8.88 10.19
N GLU A 53 4.42 9.36 11.13
CA GLU A 53 5.71 9.98 10.82
C GLU A 53 6.73 8.97 10.27
N SER A 54 6.59 7.68 10.64
CA SER A 54 7.46 6.60 10.19
C SER A 54 6.66 5.50 9.50
N GLU A 55 7.17 4.99 8.37
CA GLU A 55 6.63 3.82 7.68
C GLU A 55 6.78 2.49 8.46
N GLU A 56 7.24 2.56 9.70
CA GLU A 56 7.39 1.43 10.63
C GLU A 56 6.37 1.48 11.78
N ASP A 57 5.70 2.61 11.94
CA ASP A 57 4.74 2.84 13.03
C ASP A 57 3.35 2.28 12.69
N CYS A 58 3.27 0.95 12.71
CA CYS A 58 2.02 0.23 12.46
C CYS A 58 0.97 0.50 13.55
N ASP A 59 1.39 0.76 14.78
CA ASP A 59 0.47 0.98 15.89
C ASP A 59 -0.27 2.31 15.70
N THR A 60 0.44 3.39 15.39
CA THR A 60 -0.18 4.68 15.04
C THR A 60 -1.07 4.55 13.80
N GLN A 61 -0.66 3.76 12.79
CA GLN A 61 -1.52 3.53 11.62
C GLN A 61 -2.82 2.80 11.99
N ASN A 62 -2.77 1.82 12.89
CA ASN A 62 -3.97 1.15 13.39
C ASN A 62 -4.88 2.12 14.16
N GLU A 63 -4.34 3.01 14.99
CA GLU A 63 -5.14 4.05 15.64
C GLU A 63 -5.82 4.99 14.62
N MET A 64 -5.16 5.34 13.52
CA MET A 64 -5.77 6.12 12.44
C MET A 64 -6.93 5.39 11.78
N ILE A 65 -6.80 4.07 11.56
CA ILE A 65 -7.90 3.23 11.02
C ILE A 65 -9.08 3.23 11.97
N GLU A 66 -8.86 2.99 13.26
CA GLU A 66 -9.91 2.98 14.28
C GLU A 66 -10.59 4.37 14.44
N ASN A 67 -9.82 5.44 14.31
CA ASN A 67 -10.35 6.80 14.28
C ASN A 67 -11.24 7.05 13.07
N ALA A 68 -10.88 6.53 11.90
CA ALA A 68 -11.72 6.60 10.70
C ALA A 68 -13.03 5.81 10.89
N VAL A 69 -12.98 4.63 11.52
CA VAL A 69 -14.15 3.85 11.90
C VAL A 69 -15.06 4.65 12.83
N SER A 70 -14.50 5.28 13.87
CA SER A 70 -15.24 6.08 14.85
C SER A 70 -15.92 7.30 14.22
N ARG A 71 -15.34 7.86 13.16
CA ARG A 71 -15.93 8.97 12.38
C ARG A 71 -17.00 8.51 11.38
N ASN A 72 -17.25 7.19 11.26
CA ASN A 72 -18.19 6.60 10.32
C ASN A 72 -17.93 7.06 8.86
N VAL A 73 -16.68 7.00 8.42
CA VAL A 73 -16.36 7.32 7.02
C VAL A 73 -16.99 6.28 6.08
N ASP A 74 -17.28 6.66 4.84
CA ASP A 74 -17.86 5.74 3.85
C ASP A 74 -16.81 4.79 3.27
N VAL A 75 -15.56 5.27 3.15
CA VAL A 75 -14.46 4.54 2.51
C VAL A 75 -13.15 4.80 3.25
N ILE A 76 -12.37 3.76 3.43
CA ILE A 76 -10.96 3.85 3.80
C ILE A 76 -10.12 3.41 2.59
N ILE A 77 -9.15 4.25 2.20
CA ILE A 77 -8.10 3.91 1.23
C ILE A 77 -6.81 3.76 2.02
N LEU A 78 -6.27 2.56 2.10
CA LEU A 78 -5.14 2.21 2.96
C LEU A 78 -3.93 1.74 2.16
N SER A 79 -2.75 2.26 2.48
CA SER A 79 -1.47 1.61 2.18
C SER A 79 -0.94 0.99 3.47
N ALA A 80 -1.04 -0.34 3.63
CA ALA A 80 -0.75 -0.99 4.89
C ALA A 80 0.77 -1.07 5.17
N ILE A 81 1.18 -0.71 6.38
CA ILE A 81 2.56 -0.86 6.86
C ILE A 81 2.90 -2.33 7.06
N ASP A 82 1.98 -3.09 7.67
CA ASP A 82 2.21 -4.50 7.98
C ASP A 82 1.02 -5.34 7.49
N TYR A 83 1.33 -6.35 6.68
CA TYR A 83 0.33 -7.21 6.05
C TYR A 83 -0.58 -7.92 7.06
N GLU A 84 -0.02 -8.32 8.22
CA GLU A 84 -0.72 -9.07 9.26
C GLU A 84 -1.21 -8.18 10.42
N LYS A 85 -0.37 -7.25 10.89
CA LYS A 85 -0.71 -6.44 12.06
C LYS A 85 -1.80 -5.41 11.80
N ASN A 86 -1.94 -4.93 10.56
CA ASN A 86 -3.05 -4.05 10.21
C ASN A 86 -4.37 -4.82 9.99
N ALA A 87 -4.31 -6.14 9.79
CA ALA A 87 -5.50 -6.92 9.42
C ALA A 87 -6.65 -6.82 10.43
N PRO A 88 -6.44 -6.86 11.77
CA PRO A 88 -7.55 -6.75 12.72
C PRO A 88 -8.30 -5.41 12.63
N SER A 89 -7.60 -4.27 12.58
CA SER A 89 -8.23 -2.94 12.48
C SER A 89 -8.95 -2.75 11.14
N VAL A 90 -8.37 -3.27 10.06
CA VAL A 90 -9.02 -3.24 8.74
C VAL A 90 -10.24 -4.14 8.70
N GLN A 91 -10.19 -5.33 9.30
CA GLN A 91 -11.36 -6.20 9.40
C GLN A 91 -12.47 -5.55 10.21
N ASN A 92 -12.13 -4.89 11.33
CA ASN A 92 -13.09 -4.11 12.12
C ASN A 92 -13.78 -3.03 11.27
N ALA A 93 -13.04 -2.30 10.43
CA ALA A 93 -13.63 -1.32 9.51
C ALA A 93 -14.64 -1.97 8.54
N ILE A 94 -14.27 -3.10 7.93
CA ILE A 94 -15.13 -3.86 7.02
C ILE A 94 -16.40 -4.36 7.74
N ASP A 95 -16.27 -4.89 8.94
CA ASP A 95 -17.37 -5.43 9.76
C ASP A 95 -18.34 -4.31 10.19
N ASN A 96 -17.87 -3.06 10.28
CA ASN A 96 -18.70 -1.87 10.48
C ASN A 96 -19.29 -1.30 9.19
N GLY A 97 -19.14 -1.99 8.05
CA GLY A 97 -19.73 -1.62 6.76
C GLY A 97 -18.96 -0.56 5.98
N ILE A 98 -17.76 -0.21 6.40
CA ILE A 98 -16.87 0.71 5.70
C ILE A 98 -16.23 -0.03 4.53
N LYS A 99 -16.27 0.58 3.35
CA LYS A 99 -15.58 0.04 2.18
C LYS A 99 -14.09 0.26 2.29
N VAL A 100 -13.30 -0.78 2.06
CA VAL A 100 -11.84 -0.69 2.11
C VAL A 100 -11.24 -0.95 0.74
N ILE A 101 -10.39 -0.04 0.31
CA ILE A 101 -9.54 -0.15 -0.88
C ILE A 101 -8.10 -0.12 -0.40
N THR A 102 -7.27 -1.04 -0.86
CA THR A 102 -5.84 -0.98 -0.57
C THR A 102 -5.05 -0.43 -1.77
N VAL A 103 -4.01 0.35 -1.48
CA VAL A 103 -3.14 0.96 -2.49
C VAL A 103 -1.68 0.72 -2.14
N ASP A 104 -0.80 0.62 -3.14
CA ASP A 104 0.64 0.38 -3.00
C ASP A 104 0.98 -0.91 -2.22
N SER A 105 0.60 -1.03 -0.96
CA SER A 105 0.83 -2.19 -0.10
C SER A 105 -0.49 -2.75 0.43
N ASP A 106 -0.66 -4.06 0.33
CA ASP A 106 -1.89 -4.76 0.67
C ASP A 106 -1.92 -5.23 2.13
N VAL A 107 -3.06 -5.76 2.59
CA VAL A 107 -3.32 -6.26 3.95
C VAL A 107 -4.08 -7.58 3.90
N ASN A 108 -3.84 -8.46 4.87
CA ASN A 108 -4.42 -9.81 4.95
C ASN A 108 -5.87 -9.79 5.48
N VAL A 109 -6.80 -9.32 4.66
CA VAL A 109 -8.24 -9.33 5.00
C VAL A 109 -9.06 -9.84 3.83
N LYS A 110 -10.25 -10.32 4.15
CA LYS A 110 -11.29 -10.65 3.17
C LYS A 110 -12.35 -9.55 3.17
N GLY A 111 -12.94 -9.29 2.00
CA GLY A 111 -14.05 -8.34 1.89
C GLY A 111 -13.64 -6.91 1.56
N LYS A 112 -12.34 -6.62 1.36
CA LYS A 112 -11.95 -5.36 0.73
C LYS A 112 -12.44 -5.30 -0.72
N GLU A 113 -12.72 -4.10 -1.21
CA GLU A 113 -13.29 -3.89 -2.55
C GLU A 113 -12.28 -4.22 -3.66
N LEU A 114 -11.04 -3.72 -3.54
CA LEU A 114 -9.96 -3.96 -4.51
C LEU A 114 -8.59 -3.55 -3.95
N PHE A 115 -7.53 -3.96 -4.66
CA PHE A 115 -6.16 -3.49 -4.49
C PHE A 115 -5.72 -2.75 -5.75
N ILE A 116 -5.08 -1.60 -5.58
CA ILE A 116 -4.47 -0.80 -6.64
C ILE A 116 -2.97 -0.69 -6.36
N GLY A 117 -2.14 -1.28 -7.19
CA GLY A 117 -0.70 -1.25 -6.99
C GLY A 117 0.07 -1.92 -8.10
N THR A 118 1.36 -2.07 -7.86
CA THR A 118 2.29 -2.75 -8.77
C THR A 118 2.13 -4.27 -8.65
N ASP A 119 2.25 -5.00 -9.75
CA ASP A 119 2.53 -6.43 -9.73
C ASP A 119 3.97 -6.66 -9.24
N ASN A 120 4.09 -6.78 -7.91
CA ASN A 120 5.39 -6.84 -7.24
C ASN A 120 6.14 -8.15 -7.48
N ILE A 121 5.45 -9.26 -7.74
CA ILE A 121 6.10 -10.53 -8.17
C ILE A 121 6.78 -10.30 -9.52
N SER A 122 6.06 -9.77 -10.49
CA SER A 122 6.59 -9.48 -11.83
C SER A 122 7.71 -8.44 -11.79
N ALA A 123 7.62 -7.45 -10.91
CA ALA A 123 8.68 -6.45 -10.73
C ALA A 123 9.98 -7.09 -10.19
N GLY A 124 9.88 -7.96 -9.19
CA GLY A 124 11.01 -8.73 -8.65
C GLY A 124 11.63 -9.65 -9.71
N GLU A 125 10.82 -10.36 -10.49
CA GLU A 125 11.28 -11.20 -11.60
C GLU A 125 12.04 -10.39 -12.65
N LYS A 126 11.52 -9.23 -13.04
CA LYS A 126 12.19 -8.32 -14.01
C LYS A 126 13.53 -7.83 -13.49
N ALA A 127 13.62 -7.48 -12.20
CA ALA A 127 14.87 -7.06 -11.57
C ALA A 127 15.92 -8.20 -11.59
N ALA A 128 15.51 -9.42 -11.25
CA ALA A 128 16.36 -10.60 -11.29
C ALA A 128 16.88 -10.91 -12.71
N LYS A 129 15.99 -10.83 -13.69
CA LYS A 129 16.34 -11.00 -15.10
C LYS A 129 17.38 -9.99 -15.55
N GLN A 130 17.22 -8.74 -15.17
CA GLN A 130 18.18 -7.68 -15.50
C GLN A 130 19.52 -7.91 -14.81
N ALA A 131 19.52 -8.33 -13.54
CA ALA A 131 20.76 -8.66 -12.81
C ALA A 131 21.55 -9.78 -13.48
N VAL A 132 20.88 -10.85 -13.92
CA VAL A 132 21.52 -11.96 -14.65
C VAL A 132 22.07 -11.50 -16.00
N GLU A 133 21.31 -10.66 -16.75
CA GLU A 133 21.78 -10.15 -18.05
C GLU A 133 23.02 -9.27 -17.91
N LEU A 134 23.10 -8.44 -16.87
CA LEU A 134 24.28 -7.62 -16.56
C LEU A 134 25.54 -8.47 -16.23
N CYS A 135 25.34 -9.68 -15.74
CA CYS A 135 26.41 -10.63 -15.41
C CYS A 135 26.65 -11.68 -16.51
N LYS A 136 26.12 -11.48 -17.71
CA LYS A 136 26.25 -12.42 -18.84
C LYS A 136 27.69 -12.73 -19.17
N GLY A 137 27.98 -14.02 -19.30
CA GLY A 137 29.34 -14.53 -19.58
C GLY A 137 30.16 -14.86 -18.34
N GLN A 138 29.68 -14.56 -17.14
CA GLN A 138 30.33 -14.98 -15.91
C GLN A 138 30.07 -16.49 -15.65
N LYS A 139 31.09 -17.19 -15.14
CA LYS A 139 30.99 -18.63 -14.81
C LYS A 139 30.11 -18.87 -13.58
N SER A 140 30.07 -17.93 -12.66
CA SER A 140 29.28 -17.99 -11.43
C SER A 140 28.84 -16.59 -11.05
N ILE A 141 27.58 -16.43 -10.69
CA ILE A 141 26.96 -15.18 -10.27
C ILE A 141 26.57 -15.31 -8.81
N ASN A 142 27.20 -14.53 -7.93
CA ASN A 142 26.83 -14.43 -6.52
C ASN A 142 26.04 -13.14 -6.31
N ILE A 143 24.86 -13.24 -5.70
CA ILE A 143 23.94 -12.13 -5.54
C ILE A 143 23.67 -11.91 -4.06
N GLY A 144 23.97 -10.70 -3.57
CA GLY A 144 23.46 -10.21 -2.29
C GLY A 144 22.17 -9.40 -2.55
N ILE A 145 21.18 -9.54 -1.71
CA ILE A 145 19.92 -8.80 -1.79
C ILE A 145 19.82 -7.88 -0.59
N VAL A 146 19.58 -6.60 -0.86
CA VAL A 146 19.07 -5.64 0.14
C VAL A 146 17.59 -5.46 -0.17
N ASN A 147 16.73 -6.04 0.66
CA ASN A 147 15.29 -6.01 0.50
C ASN A 147 14.66 -4.94 1.40
N TYR A 148 13.61 -4.31 0.91
CA TYR A 148 12.74 -3.47 1.72
C TYR A 148 11.84 -4.34 2.57
N SER A 149 11.73 -4.08 3.82
CA SER A 149 10.85 -4.70 4.83
C SER A 149 10.25 -6.08 4.50
N GLU A 150 10.38 -7.00 5.43
CA GLU A 150 9.74 -8.33 5.33
C GLU A 150 8.27 -8.34 5.81
N ASN A 151 7.78 -7.23 6.33
CA ASN A 151 6.43 -7.11 6.88
C ASN A 151 5.42 -6.56 5.86
N THR A 152 5.89 -5.79 4.87
CA THR A 152 5.04 -5.25 3.82
C THR A 152 4.79 -6.29 2.73
N GLU A 153 3.58 -6.34 2.18
CA GLU A 153 3.26 -7.28 1.11
C GLU A 153 4.06 -6.99 -0.17
N ASN A 154 4.27 -5.73 -0.51
CA ASN A 154 5.07 -5.35 -1.68
C ASN A 154 6.55 -5.77 -1.53
N GLY A 155 7.15 -5.64 -0.35
CA GLY A 155 8.51 -6.12 -0.08
C GLY A 155 8.64 -7.65 -0.19
N LYS A 156 7.72 -8.40 0.43
CA LYS A 156 7.65 -9.85 0.32
C LYS A 156 7.52 -10.33 -1.12
N GLN A 157 6.63 -9.74 -1.88
CA GLN A 157 6.35 -10.14 -3.26
C GLN A 157 7.54 -9.84 -4.20
N ARG A 158 8.19 -8.69 -4.06
CA ARG A 158 9.39 -8.35 -4.85
C ARG A 158 10.53 -9.33 -4.56
N LEU A 159 10.80 -9.62 -3.28
CA LEU A 159 11.79 -10.61 -2.89
C LEU A 159 11.46 -11.99 -3.47
N LYS A 160 10.21 -12.42 -3.35
CA LYS A 160 9.74 -13.70 -3.89
C LYS A 160 9.94 -13.79 -5.41
N GLY A 161 9.50 -12.79 -6.16
CA GLY A 161 9.66 -12.78 -7.63
C GLY A 161 11.13 -12.84 -8.05
N PHE A 162 12.00 -12.12 -7.33
CA PHE A 162 13.43 -12.13 -7.57
C PHE A 162 14.05 -13.51 -7.27
N THR A 163 13.79 -14.05 -6.09
CA THR A 163 14.36 -15.35 -5.65
C THR A 163 13.87 -16.51 -6.49
N ASP A 164 12.59 -16.56 -6.84
CA ASP A 164 12.00 -17.60 -7.69
C ASP A 164 12.63 -17.60 -9.10
N TYR A 165 12.99 -16.42 -9.63
CA TYR A 165 13.69 -16.33 -10.92
C TYR A 165 15.13 -16.81 -10.81
N ILE A 166 15.91 -16.34 -9.83
CA ILE A 166 17.32 -16.72 -9.65
C ILE A 166 17.44 -18.22 -9.40
N GLY A 167 16.50 -18.82 -8.66
CA GLY A 167 16.49 -20.28 -8.40
C GLY A 167 16.38 -21.15 -9.66
N LYS A 168 16.04 -20.58 -10.83
CA LYS A 168 15.98 -21.28 -12.13
C LYS A 168 17.28 -21.13 -12.94
N ILE A 169 18.26 -20.35 -12.45
CA ILE A 169 19.51 -20.03 -13.17
C ILE A 169 20.66 -20.86 -12.57
N GLU A 170 21.14 -21.84 -13.31
CA GLU A 170 22.13 -22.85 -12.84
C GLU A 170 23.42 -22.24 -12.27
N ASN A 171 23.91 -21.15 -12.87
CA ASN A 171 25.17 -20.51 -12.47
C ASN A 171 24.98 -19.29 -11.58
N ALA A 172 23.77 -19.04 -11.06
CA ALA A 172 23.48 -17.94 -10.14
C ALA A 172 23.01 -18.45 -8.78
N LYS A 173 23.43 -17.77 -7.72
CA LYS A 173 22.97 -18.07 -6.37
C LYS A 173 22.84 -16.79 -5.54
N ILE A 174 21.86 -16.76 -4.67
CA ILE A 174 21.72 -15.76 -3.62
C ILE A 174 22.64 -16.20 -2.48
N VAL A 175 23.57 -15.35 -2.10
CA VAL A 175 24.56 -15.62 -1.04
C VAL A 175 24.12 -15.00 0.29
N ASP A 176 23.36 -13.92 0.23
CA ASP A 176 22.82 -13.24 1.41
C ASP A 176 21.58 -12.42 1.08
N THR A 177 20.74 -12.19 2.07
CA THR A 177 19.55 -11.31 1.98
C THR A 177 19.44 -10.53 3.28
N VAL A 178 19.45 -9.22 3.18
CA VAL A 178 19.25 -8.30 4.30
C VAL A 178 17.94 -7.56 4.11
N ASN A 179 17.07 -7.59 5.10
CA ASN A 179 15.88 -6.76 5.14
C ASN A 179 16.21 -5.45 5.86
N ILE A 180 15.83 -4.34 5.26
CA ILE A 180 16.05 -2.99 5.81
C ILE A 180 14.73 -2.27 5.96
N GLU A 181 14.69 -1.34 6.88
CA GLU A 181 13.63 -0.37 7.02
C GLU A 181 13.78 0.76 6.00
N SER A 182 12.74 1.56 5.77
CA SER A 182 12.71 2.57 4.69
C SER A 182 13.57 3.80 4.98
N ASN A 183 14.76 3.62 5.55
CA ASN A 183 15.69 4.72 5.75
C ASN A 183 17.10 4.40 5.23
N THR A 184 17.80 5.45 4.78
CA THR A 184 19.15 5.32 4.22
C THR A 184 20.21 4.93 5.24
N GLN A 185 19.95 5.08 6.54
CA GLN A 185 20.91 4.75 7.61
C GLN A 185 21.00 3.24 7.82
N ASN A 186 19.95 2.49 7.55
CA ASN A 186 19.93 1.04 7.68
C ASN A 186 20.49 0.32 6.43
N ALA A 187 20.71 1.04 5.34
CA ALA A 187 21.26 0.49 4.09
C ALA A 187 22.80 0.57 3.98
N THR A 188 23.47 1.15 4.97
CA THR A 188 24.94 1.28 5.04
C THR A 188 25.53 0.35 6.09
#